data_333e9d0bee7238f24faef46cdfef7cc8
#
_entry.id   333e9d0bee7238f24faef46cdfef7cc8
#
_cell.length_a   1.000
_cell.length_b   1.000
_cell.length_c   1.000
_cell.angle_alpha   90.00
_cell.angle_beta   90.00
_cell.angle_gamma   90.00
#
_symmetry.space_group_name_H-M   'P 1'
#
loop_
_entity.id
_entity.type
_entity.pdbx_description
1 polymer ?
#
loop_
_entity_poly.entity_id
_entity_poly.type
_entity_poly.pdbx_seq_one_letter_code
_entity_poly.pdbx_strand_id
1 'polypeptide(L)'
;MSVQIWTFIIVGITFAIYIGIALWTRASSTKEFYVAGGGVPPLMNGMATAADWMSAASFISMAGIISFSGYDGSVYLMGWTGGYVLLALLLAPYLRKFGKYTVPDFIGERYYSQTARIVAVICALFVSFTYIAGQMRGVGIVFSRFLEVPVNIGVVIGMAIVFVYAVLGGMKGITYTQVAQYCVLIFAYMVPAIFISFQVVGNPIPQLGMGGTMADGTYLLDKLDGLNTELGFAAYTDGAKPMIDIFCITAALMLGTAGLPHVIVRFFTVPKVKDARISAGWALIFIAILYTTAPAIAAFVRTNLIQTVSNQPRTDMPVWFNKWEDAKLLNFTDKNQDGLVQYLKDPQANELTIDKDIMVLANPEISGLPAWVIALVAAGGLAAALSTAAGLLLVISSAVSHDLLKNAIRPNISEKGELLAARIAAGVAVVLAGLLGIYPPGFVAEVVAFAFGLAAASFFPAIILGIFDKRTNMQGAIAGMISGLIFTTAMILMMKADKLLGAEAPLFSTWLDISPEGIGTIGMVVNVVVTIVISRLTPAPPQHIQDLVERIRIPRGAGDAQGH
;
A
#
# COMPACT_ATOMS: atom_id res chain seq x y z
N MET A 1 -5.30 -4.59 33.62
CA MET A 1 -4.91 -5.63 32.65
C MET A 1 -3.75 -5.08 31.83
N SER A 2 -2.74 -5.90 31.54
CA SER A 2 -1.58 -5.49 30.72
C SER A 2 -1.97 -5.26 29.25
N VAL A 3 -1.15 -4.50 28.51
CA VAL A 3 -1.30 -4.31 27.07
C VAL A 3 -1.38 -5.64 26.33
N GLN A 4 -0.53 -6.59 26.70
CA GLN A 4 -0.48 -7.92 26.10
C GLN A 4 -1.81 -8.69 26.24
N ILE A 5 -2.42 -8.68 27.42
CA ILE A 5 -3.73 -9.34 27.65
C ILE A 5 -4.81 -8.68 26.80
N TRP A 6 -4.88 -7.35 26.77
CA TRP A 6 -5.81 -6.63 25.92
C TRP A 6 -5.60 -6.93 24.44
N THR A 7 -4.34 -7.04 24.01
CA THR A 7 -4.01 -7.41 22.63
C THR A 7 -4.51 -8.80 22.30
N PHE A 8 -4.29 -9.81 23.14
CA PHE A 8 -4.84 -11.15 22.92
C PHE A 8 -6.36 -11.15 22.81
N ILE A 9 -7.04 -10.37 23.65
CA ILE A 9 -8.52 -10.29 23.62
C ILE A 9 -9.00 -9.63 22.34
N ILE A 10 -8.52 -8.42 22.03
CA ILE A 10 -9.03 -7.63 20.90
C ILE A 10 -8.64 -8.27 19.56
N VAL A 11 -7.38 -8.68 19.40
CA VAL A 11 -6.91 -9.37 18.19
C VAL A 11 -7.60 -10.74 18.05
N GLY A 12 -7.77 -11.49 19.14
CA GLY A 12 -8.47 -12.76 19.12
C GLY A 12 -9.93 -12.63 18.68
N ILE A 13 -10.66 -11.64 19.19
CA ILE A 13 -12.04 -11.35 18.78
C ILE A 13 -12.10 -10.96 17.31
N THR A 14 -11.24 -10.02 16.87
CA THR A 14 -11.24 -9.57 15.47
C THR A 14 -10.92 -10.70 14.51
N PHE A 15 -9.95 -11.56 14.82
CA PHE A 15 -9.62 -12.73 13.99
C PHE A 15 -10.74 -13.77 13.98
N ALA A 16 -11.41 -14.03 15.11
CA ALA A 16 -12.57 -14.90 15.14
C ALA A 16 -13.69 -14.39 14.23
N ILE A 17 -13.94 -13.08 14.22
CA ILE A 17 -14.89 -12.43 13.30
C ILE A 17 -14.45 -12.63 11.84
N TYR A 18 -13.18 -12.36 11.50
CA TYR A 18 -12.69 -12.47 10.12
C TYR A 18 -12.77 -13.90 9.60
N ILE A 19 -12.35 -14.88 10.39
CA ILE A 19 -12.45 -16.30 10.04
C ILE A 19 -13.92 -16.74 9.93
N GLY A 20 -14.76 -16.31 10.85
CA GLY A 20 -16.20 -16.61 10.81
C GLY A 20 -16.86 -16.07 9.53
N ILE A 21 -16.57 -14.82 9.15
CA ILE A 21 -17.07 -14.23 7.90
C ILE A 21 -16.54 -15.00 6.68
N ALA A 22 -15.25 -15.33 6.64
CA ALA A 22 -14.64 -16.04 5.53
C ALA A 22 -15.24 -17.44 5.32
N LEU A 23 -15.53 -18.16 6.41
CA LEU A 23 -16.19 -19.47 6.37
C LEU A 23 -17.65 -19.35 5.91
N TRP A 24 -18.37 -18.35 6.39
CA TRP A 24 -19.76 -18.09 6.01
C TRP A 24 -19.89 -17.69 4.53
N THR A 25 -18.95 -16.90 4.02
CA THR A 25 -18.96 -16.35 2.64
C THR A 25 -18.08 -17.14 1.67
N ARG A 26 -17.77 -18.39 1.99
CA ARG A 26 -16.89 -19.25 1.18
C ARG A 26 -17.30 -19.29 -0.30
N ALA A 27 -16.35 -19.07 -1.20
CA ALA A 27 -16.59 -19.11 -2.64
C ALA A 27 -16.81 -20.56 -3.12
N SER A 28 -17.89 -20.79 -3.87
CA SER A 28 -18.27 -22.08 -4.43
C SER A 28 -18.06 -22.18 -5.95
N SER A 29 -17.93 -21.06 -6.63
CA SER A 29 -17.70 -20.96 -8.09
C SER A 29 -16.50 -20.08 -8.42
N THR A 30 -15.97 -20.21 -9.63
CA THR A 30 -14.88 -19.35 -10.12
C THR A 30 -15.30 -17.87 -10.16
N LYS A 31 -16.55 -17.59 -10.52
CA LYS A 31 -17.09 -16.21 -10.52
C LYS A 31 -17.14 -15.61 -9.11
N GLU A 32 -17.53 -16.40 -8.09
CA GLU A 32 -17.47 -15.95 -6.70
C GLU A 32 -16.02 -15.78 -6.21
N PHE A 33 -15.12 -16.66 -6.68
CA PHE A 33 -13.72 -16.63 -6.30
C PHE A 33 -12.98 -15.42 -6.88
N TYR A 34 -13.20 -15.05 -8.15
CA TYR A 34 -12.44 -13.97 -8.80
C TYR A 34 -13.10 -12.59 -8.64
N VAL A 35 -14.43 -12.49 -8.65
CA VAL A 35 -15.15 -11.21 -8.65
C VAL A 35 -16.34 -11.15 -7.68
N ALA A 36 -16.36 -11.97 -6.65
CA ALA A 36 -17.43 -12.03 -5.63
C ALA A 36 -18.84 -12.21 -6.22
N GLY A 37 -18.96 -12.89 -7.37
CA GLY A 37 -20.23 -13.06 -8.08
C GLY A 37 -20.74 -11.81 -8.82
N GLY A 38 -20.09 -10.66 -8.66
CA GLY A 38 -20.50 -9.38 -9.26
C GLY A 38 -21.75 -8.77 -8.60
N GLY A 39 -22.05 -9.12 -7.35
CA GLY A 39 -23.27 -8.71 -6.64
C GLY A 39 -23.04 -7.92 -5.36
N VAL A 40 -21.84 -7.40 -5.11
CA VAL A 40 -21.52 -6.67 -3.87
C VAL A 40 -22.21 -5.29 -3.87
N PRO A 41 -22.90 -4.92 -2.77
CA PRO A 41 -23.49 -3.59 -2.63
C PRO A 41 -22.42 -2.48 -2.69
N PRO A 42 -22.70 -1.31 -3.31
CA PRO A 42 -21.72 -0.24 -3.49
C PRO A 42 -21.05 0.25 -2.20
N LEU A 43 -21.81 0.40 -1.12
CA LEU A 43 -21.27 0.82 0.18
C LEU A 43 -20.27 -0.21 0.73
N MET A 44 -20.63 -1.49 0.73
CA MET A 44 -19.75 -2.57 1.20
C MET A 44 -18.52 -2.71 0.32
N ASN A 45 -18.66 -2.56 -0.99
CA ASN A 45 -17.51 -2.53 -1.89
C ASN A 45 -16.61 -1.30 -1.64
N GLY A 46 -17.20 -0.16 -1.33
CA GLY A 46 -16.47 1.04 -0.92
C GLY A 46 -15.65 0.82 0.35
N MET A 47 -16.24 0.20 1.39
CA MET A 47 -15.53 -0.15 2.63
C MET A 47 -14.42 -1.19 2.37
N ALA A 48 -14.71 -2.22 1.61
CA ALA A 48 -13.73 -3.25 1.27
C ALA A 48 -12.56 -2.68 0.44
N THR A 49 -12.85 -1.78 -0.52
CA THR A 49 -11.84 -1.07 -1.29
C THR A 49 -10.99 -0.16 -0.41
N ALA A 50 -11.61 0.54 0.53
CA ALA A 50 -10.89 1.38 1.49
C ALA A 50 -9.97 0.56 2.40
N ALA A 51 -10.42 -0.61 2.89
CA ALA A 51 -9.60 -1.52 3.67
C ALA A 51 -8.43 -2.10 2.87
N ASP A 52 -8.66 -2.45 1.61
CA ASP A 52 -7.64 -2.94 0.68
C ASP A 52 -6.59 -1.86 0.37
N TRP A 53 -7.03 -0.62 0.30
CA TRP A 53 -6.22 0.56 0.05
C TRP A 53 -5.41 1.00 1.28
N MET A 54 -6.05 1.08 2.44
CA MET A 54 -5.43 1.46 3.70
C MET A 54 -4.58 0.33 4.28
N SER A 55 -3.51 0.03 3.57
CA SER A 55 -2.55 -1.03 3.83
C SER A 55 -1.68 -0.75 5.07
N ALA A 56 -0.76 -1.65 5.41
CA ALA A 56 0.27 -1.40 6.40
C ALA A 56 1.07 -0.11 6.09
N ALA A 57 1.34 0.19 4.82
CA ALA A 57 2.00 1.43 4.43
C ALA A 57 1.19 2.67 4.82
N SER A 58 -0.13 2.64 4.66
CA SER A 58 -1.00 3.75 5.02
C SER A 58 -1.22 3.86 6.53
N PHE A 59 -1.48 2.73 7.21
CA PHE A 59 -1.81 2.72 8.63
C PHE A 59 -0.56 2.84 9.51
N ILE A 60 0.49 2.07 9.21
CA ILE A 60 1.69 1.94 10.06
C ILE A 60 2.74 2.99 9.67
N SER A 61 3.10 3.07 8.38
CA SER A 61 4.29 3.81 7.94
C SER A 61 4.04 5.26 7.54
N MET A 62 2.87 5.62 7.01
CA MET A 62 2.66 6.94 6.40
C MET A 62 2.86 8.10 7.39
N ALA A 63 2.23 8.04 8.57
CA ALA A 63 2.46 9.05 9.58
C ALA A 63 3.89 8.98 10.14
N GLY A 64 4.53 7.80 10.15
CA GLY A 64 5.94 7.65 10.47
C GLY A 64 6.84 8.40 9.49
N ILE A 65 6.65 8.23 8.18
CA ILE A 65 7.42 8.98 7.18
C ILE A 65 7.24 10.48 7.39
N ILE A 66 6.00 10.95 7.53
CA ILE A 66 5.70 12.37 7.72
C ILE A 66 6.32 12.87 9.02
N SER A 67 6.34 12.08 10.10
CA SER A 67 6.95 12.49 11.37
C SER A 67 8.47 12.71 11.27
N PHE A 68 9.18 11.94 10.43
CA PHE A 68 10.63 12.11 10.23
C PHE A 68 11.00 13.07 9.11
N SER A 69 10.19 13.16 8.06
CA SER A 69 10.49 13.95 6.87
C SER A 69 9.70 15.27 6.80
N GLY A 70 8.82 15.52 7.76
CA GLY A 70 8.01 16.74 7.80
C GLY A 70 7.18 16.91 6.52
N TYR A 71 7.19 18.12 5.99
CA TYR A 71 6.47 18.51 4.77
C TYR A 71 6.78 17.58 3.57
N ASP A 72 8.04 17.18 3.39
CA ASP A 72 8.44 16.28 2.30
C ASP A 72 7.79 14.90 2.39
N GLY A 73 7.42 14.45 3.59
CA GLY A 73 6.71 13.18 3.78
C GLY A 73 5.28 13.19 3.26
N SER A 74 4.66 14.35 3.09
CA SER A 74 3.29 14.51 2.58
C SER A 74 3.13 14.09 1.12
N VAL A 75 4.23 14.01 0.36
CA VAL A 75 4.26 13.57 -1.03
C VAL A 75 3.64 12.18 -1.23
N TYR A 76 3.82 11.29 -0.26
CA TYR A 76 3.24 9.94 -0.30
C TYR A 76 1.70 10.00 -0.21
N LEU A 77 1.18 10.82 0.68
CA LEU A 77 -0.25 11.04 0.86
C LEU A 77 -0.88 11.62 -0.43
N MET A 78 -0.25 12.65 -1.01
CA MET A 78 -0.73 13.27 -2.24
C MET A 78 -0.71 12.29 -3.42
N GLY A 79 0.39 11.54 -3.60
CA GLY A 79 0.55 10.56 -4.67
C GLY A 79 -0.52 9.47 -4.61
N TRP A 80 -0.68 8.84 -3.47
CA TRP A 80 -1.68 7.78 -3.29
C TRP A 80 -3.11 8.29 -3.45
N THR A 81 -3.48 9.40 -2.81
CA THR A 81 -4.83 9.97 -2.94
C THR A 81 -5.14 10.39 -4.37
N GLY A 82 -4.22 11.13 -5.00
CA GLY A 82 -4.37 11.57 -6.39
C GLY A 82 -4.51 10.39 -7.36
N GLY A 83 -3.76 9.31 -7.12
CA GLY A 83 -3.83 8.10 -7.92
C GLY A 83 -5.18 7.39 -7.81
N TYR A 84 -5.76 7.32 -6.62
CA TYR A 84 -7.10 6.74 -6.46
C TYR A 84 -8.18 7.60 -7.15
N VAL A 85 -8.08 8.91 -7.07
CA VAL A 85 -8.97 9.84 -7.80
C VAL A 85 -8.84 9.63 -9.31
N LEU A 86 -7.62 9.56 -9.83
CA LEU A 86 -7.34 9.29 -11.25
C LEU A 86 -7.99 7.98 -11.69
N LEU A 87 -7.77 6.90 -10.95
CA LEU A 87 -8.33 5.59 -11.26
C LEU A 87 -9.86 5.60 -11.21
N ALA A 88 -10.44 6.12 -10.14
CA ALA A 88 -11.87 6.10 -9.89
C ALA A 88 -12.67 6.94 -10.89
N LEU A 89 -12.18 8.13 -11.23
CA LEU A 89 -12.90 9.06 -12.11
C LEU A 89 -12.64 8.82 -13.60
N LEU A 90 -11.38 8.51 -13.96
CA LEU A 90 -10.98 8.47 -15.37
C LEU A 90 -10.92 7.05 -15.95
N LEU A 91 -10.45 6.03 -15.20
CA LEU A 91 -10.20 4.72 -15.78
C LEU A 91 -11.26 3.67 -15.43
N ALA A 92 -11.81 3.70 -14.24
CA ALA A 92 -12.77 2.69 -13.77
C ALA A 92 -13.99 2.47 -14.70
N PRO A 93 -14.62 3.52 -15.26
CA PRO A 93 -15.74 3.33 -16.16
C PRO A 93 -15.38 2.57 -17.44
N TYR A 94 -14.20 2.83 -18.01
CA TYR A 94 -13.73 2.18 -19.22
C TYR A 94 -13.35 0.72 -18.97
N LEU A 95 -12.60 0.46 -17.89
CA LEU A 95 -12.22 -0.88 -17.48
C LEU A 95 -13.45 -1.73 -17.15
N ARG A 96 -14.41 -1.19 -16.39
CA ARG A 96 -15.67 -1.88 -16.08
C ARG A 96 -16.50 -2.16 -17.31
N LYS A 97 -16.52 -1.25 -18.30
CA LYS A 97 -17.22 -1.44 -19.57
C LYS A 97 -16.55 -2.50 -20.45
N PHE A 98 -15.22 -2.60 -20.41
CA PHE A 98 -14.47 -3.64 -21.12
C PHE A 98 -14.85 -5.05 -20.62
N GLY A 99 -15.11 -5.21 -19.32
CA GLY A 99 -15.77 -6.38 -18.74
C GLY A 99 -14.89 -7.60 -18.52
N LYS A 100 -13.57 -7.45 -18.44
CA LYS A 100 -12.62 -8.54 -18.10
C LYS A 100 -12.26 -8.53 -16.63
N TYR A 101 -12.00 -9.73 -16.06
CA TYR A 101 -11.84 -9.89 -14.61
C TYR A 101 -10.50 -9.40 -14.08
N THR A 102 -9.43 -9.50 -14.87
CA THR A 102 -8.06 -9.20 -14.46
C THR A 102 -7.39 -8.21 -15.39
N VAL A 103 -6.32 -7.55 -14.92
CA VAL A 103 -5.49 -6.68 -15.76
C VAL A 103 -4.78 -7.47 -16.87
N PRO A 104 -4.16 -8.65 -16.60
CA PRO A 104 -3.60 -9.47 -17.67
C PRO A 104 -4.62 -9.90 -18.73
N ASP A 105 -5.87 -10.17 -18.33
CA ASP A 105 -6.94 -10.52 -19.27
C ASP A 105 -7.33 -9.31 -20.16
N PHE A 106 -7.42 -8.11 -19.57
CA PHE A 106 -7.58 -6.86 -20.32
C PHE A 106 -6.44 -6.67 -21.34
N ILE A 107 -5.19 -6.83 -20.93
CA ILE A 107 -4.01 -6.66 -21.78
C ILE A 107 -4.02 -7.71 -22.91
N GLY A 108 -4.28 -8.98 -22.60
CA GLY A 108 -4.34 -10.05 -23.58
C GLY A 108 -5.38 -9.82 -24.68
N GLU A 109 -6.57 -9.39 -24.32
CA GLU A 109 -7.67 -9.11 -25.24
C GLU A 109 -7.45 -7.81 -26.03
N ARG A 110 -7.09 -6.72 -25.33
CA ARG A 110 -6.86 -5.41 -25.96
C ARG A 110 -5.72 -5.45 -26.98
N TYR A 111 -4.69 -6.19 -26.68
CA TYR A 111 -3.52 -6.34 -27.54
C TYR A 111 -3.52 -7.64 -28.34
N TYR A 112 -4.66 -8.34 -28.39
CA TYR A 112 -4.90 -9.54 -29.21
C TYR A 112 -3.74 -10.54 -29.21
N SER A 113 -3.09 -10.75 -28.04
CA SER A 113 -1.86 -11.53 -27.91
C SER A 113 -1.78 -12.29 -26.60
N GLN A 114 -1.56 -13.61 -26.71
CA GLN A 114 -1.26 -14.46 -25.55
C GLN A 114 0.10 -14.11 -24.92
N THR A 115 1.08 -13.71 -25.74
CA THR A 115 2.39 -13.25 -25.24
C THR A 115 2.23 -11.97 -24.39
N ALA A 116 1.40 -11.01 -24.84
CA ALA A 116 1.09 -9.82 -24.06
C ALA A 116 0.44 -10.17 -22.71
N ARG A 117 -0.48 -11.15 -22.69
CA ARG A 117 -1.10 -11.68 -21.46
C ARG A 117 -0.07 -12.28 -20.51
N ILE A 118 0.84 -13.12 -21.02
CA ILE A 118 1.90 -13.75 -20.21
C ILE A 118 2.86 -12.69 -19.62
N VAL A 119 3.27 -11.70 -20.41
CA VAL A 119 4.08 -10.57 -19.92
C VAL A 119 3.34 -9.80 -18.84
N ALA A 120 2.05 -9.53 -19.02
CA ALA A 120 1.23 -8.88 -18.01
C ALA A 120 1.10 -9.73 -16.73
N VAL A 121 1.01 -11.07 -16.82
CA VAL A 121 1.06 -11.96 -15.65
C VAL A 121 2.39 -11.80 -14.90
N ILE A 122 3.51 -11.79 -15.62
CA ILE A 122 4.83 -11.59 -15.00
C ILE A 122 4.88 -10.22 -14.29
N CYS A 123 4.42 -9.14 -14.94
CA CYS A 123 4.34 -7.82 -14.31
C CYS A 123 3.45 -7.84 -13.04
N ALA A 124 2.29 -8.51 -13.10
CA ALA A 124 1.38 -8.62 -11.95
C ALA A 124 2.02 -9.36 -10.77
N LEU A 125 2.80 -10.41 -11.04
CA LEU A 125 3.53 -11.14 -10.01
C LEU A 125 4.62 -10.27 -9.37
N PHE A 126 5.44 -9.57 -10.17
CA PHE A 126 6.47 -8.66 -9.64
C PHE A 126 5.87 -7.57 -8.75
N VAL A 127 4.85 -6.87 -9.25
CA VAL A 127 4.15 -5.81 -8.50
C VAL A 127 3.55 -6.36 -7.20
N SER A 128 2.82 -7.48 -7.29
CA SER A 128 2.10 -8.03 -6.14
C SER A 128 3.04 -8.62 -5.09
N PHE A 129 4.11 -9.31 -5.48
CA PHE A 129 5.10 -9.85 -4.53
C PHE A 129 5.90 -8.74 -3.85
N THR A 130 6.27 -7.68 -4.57
CA THR A 130 6.93 -6.52 -3.97
C THR A 130 6.00 -5.86 -2.93
N TYR A 131 4.73 -5.67 -3.26
CA TYR A 131 3.78 -5.04 -2.35
C TYR A 131 3.52 -5.89 -1.10
N ILE A 132 3.28 -7.19 -1.28
CA ILE A 132 2.94 -8.09 -0.16
C ILE A 132 4.11 -8.27 0.82
N ALA A 133 5.36 -8.16 0.36
CA ALA A 133 6.53 -8.17 1.24
C ALA A 133 6.46 -7.06 2.31
N GLY A 134 6.08 -5.85 1.92
CA GLY A 134 5.82 -4.75 2.86
C GLY A 134 4.69 -5.06 3.83
N GLN A 135 3.60 -5.69 3.37
CA GLN A 135 2.48 -6.06 4.25
C GLN A 135 2.90 -7.08 5.30
N MET A 136 3.66 -8.10 4.91
CA MET A 136 4.15 -9.15 5.83
C MET A 136 5.13 -8.57 6.87
N ARG A 137 5.98 -7.61 6.50
CA ARG A 137 6.80 -6.87 7.46
C ARG A 137 5.93 -6.15 8.51
N GLY A 138 4.90 -5.43 8.08
CA GLY A 138 3.97 -4.75 8.99
C GLY A 138 3.31 -5.71 9.99
N VAL A 139 2.89 -6.89 9.52
CA VAL A 139 2.35 -7.97 10.38
C VAL A 139 3.41 -8.41 11.41
N GLY A 140 4.65 -8.65 10.96
CA GLY A 140 5.75 -9.05 11.83
C GLY A 140 6.03 -8.04 12.95
N ILE A 141 6.06 -6.76 12.63
CA ILE A 141 6.26 -5.65 13.59
C ILE A 141 5.18 -5.66 14.68
N VAL A 142 3.91 -5.74 14.28
CA VAL A 142 2.79 -5.71 15.24
C VAL A 142 2.83 -6.93 16.16
N PHE A 143 3.04 -8.13 15.64
CA PHE A 143 3.13 -9.32 16.47
C PHE A 143 4.35 -9.31 17.38
N SER A 144 5.51 -8.86 16.86
CA SER A 144 6.73 -8.79 17.66
C SER A 144 6.56 -7.89 18.88
N ARG A 145 6.00 -6.69 18.68
CA ARG A 145 5.85 -5.74 19.78
C ARG A 145 4.77 -6.11 20.78
N PHE A 146 3.59 -6.51 20.30
CA PHE A 146 2.41 -6.64 21.16
C PHE A 146 2.14 -8.05 21.66
N LEU A 147 2.67 -9.08 21.01
CA LEU A 147 2.65 -10.47 21.51
C LEU A 147 4.01 -10.93 22.05
N GLU A 148 5.02 -10.07 21.95
CA GLU A 148 6.39 -10.35 22.45
C GLU A 148 6.98 -11.63 21.83
N VAL A 149 6.76 -11.84 20.53
CA VAL A 149 7.33 -12.94 19.75
C VAL A 149 8.36 -12.42 18.74
N PRO A 150 9.38 -13.20 18.35
CA PRO A 150 10.28 -12.80 17.28
C PRO A 150 9.52 -12.44 15.99
N VAL A 151 9.98 -11.42 15.25
CA VAL A 151 9.33 -10.92 14.01
C VAL A 151 9.01 -12.06 13.05
N ASN A 152 9.95 -13.01 12.89
CA ASN A 152 9.77 -14.17 12.00
C ASN A 152 8.57 -15.04 12.41
N ILE A 153 8.38 -15.27 13.71
CA ILE A 153 7.21 -16.02 14.22
C ILE A 153 5.94 -15.21 13.99
N GLY A 154 5.96 -13.89 14.20
CA GLY A 154 4.85 -13.01 13.90
C GLY A 154 4.42 -13.07 12.43
N VAL A 155 5.38 -13.07 11.50
CA VAL A 155 5.12 -13.25 10.07
C VAL A 155 4.45 -14.61 9.79
N VAL A 156 4.97 -15.70 10.39
CA VAL A 156 4.40 -17.06 10.19
C VAL A 156 2.96 -17.15 10.72
N ILE A 157 2.67 -16.53 11.86
CA ILE A 157 1.29 -16.46 12.38
C ILE A 157 0.39 -15.71 11.39
N GLY A 158 0.84 -14.55 10.90
CA GLY A 158 0.12 -13.77 9.89
C GLY A 158 -0.13 -14.57 8.61
N MET A 159 0.87 -15.30 8.12
CA MET A 159 0.72 -16.19 6.95
C MET A 159 -0.37 -17.23 7.17
N ALA A 160 -0.38 -17.90 8.31
CA ALA A 160 -1.40 -18.92 8.63
C ALA A 160 -2.82 -18.34 8.61
N ILE A 161 -3.00 -17.14 9.16
CA ILE A 161 -4.29 -16.45 9.22
C ILE A 161 -4.75 -16.03 7.83
N VAL A 162 -3.87 -15.38 7.05
CA VAL A 162 -4.19 -14.95 5.67
C VAL A 162 -4.49 -16.15 4.78
N PHE A 163 -3.73 -17.25 4.94
CA PHE A 163 -3.97 -18.48 4.20
C PHE A 163 -5.40 -18.98 4.37
N VAL A 164 -5.89 -19.03 5.60
CA VAL A 164 -7.23 -19.54 5.88
C VAL A 164 -8.30 -18.75 5.14
N TYR A 165 -8.34 -17.44 5.28
CA TYR A 165 -9.45 -16.68 4.69
C TYR A 165 -9.25 -16.33 3.21
N ALA A 166 -8.01 -16.15 2.74
CA ALA A 166 -7.74 -15.87 1.32
C ALA A 166 -7.94 -17.10 0.43
N VAL A 167 -7.43 -18.26 0.87
CA VAL A 167 -7.52 -19.51 0.10
C VAL A 167 -8.94 -20.08 0.08
N LEU A 168 -9.68 -20.00 1.19
CA LEU A 168 -11.04 -20.55 1.29
C LEU A 168 -12.11 -19.58 0.79
N GLY A 169 -11.97 -18.28 1.10
CA GLY A 169 -12.98 -17.28 0.85
C GLY A 169 -13.01 -16.75 -0.60
N GLY A 170 -11.87 -16.69 -1.28
CA GLY A 170 -11.77 -16.00 -2.57
C GLY A 170 -12.22 -14.54 -2.46
N MET A 171 -12.50 -13.87 -3.58
CA MET A 171 -12.92 -12.45 -3.59
C MET A 171 -14.18 -12.20 -2.76
N LYS A 172 -15.15 -13.15 -2.74
CA LYS A 172 -16.38 -13.00 -1.96
C LYS A 172 -16.07 -12.95 -0.46
N GLY A 173 -15.30 -13.92 0.04
CA GLY A 173 -14.88 -13.97 1.44
C GLY A 173 -14.00 -12.81 1.83
N ILE A 174 -13.01 -12.48 1.00
CA ILE A 174 -12.11 -11.35 1.20
C ILE A 174 -12.90 -10.04 1.30
N THR A 175 -13.85 -9.78 0.39
CA THR A 175 -14.63 -8.54 0.38
C THR A 175 -15.39 -8.31 1.68
N TYR A 176 -16.13 -9.32 2.17
CA TYR A 176 -16.89 -9.16 3.41
C TYR A 176 -16.00 -9.14 4.67
N THR A 177 -14.88 -9.86 4.66
CA THR A 177 -13.87 -9.74 5.72
C THR A 177 -13.26 -8.34 5.76
N GLN A 178 -12.95 -7.76 4.61
CA GLN A 178 -12.42 -6.39 4.51
C GLN A 178 -13.41 -5.32 4.97
N VAL A 179 -14.73 -5.53 4.82
CA VAL A 179 -15.73 -4.63 5.43
C VAL A 179 -15.57 -4.59 6.96
N ALA A 180 -15.41 -5.75 7.60
CA ALA A 180 -15.15 -5.81 9.03
C ALA A 180 -13.78 -5.23 9.40
N GLN A 181 -12.74 -5.51 8.60
CA GLN A 181 -11.39 -4.96 8.79
C GLN A 181 -11.39 -3.43 8.66
N TYR A 182 -12.16 -2.86 7.73
CA TYR A 182 -12.33 -1.41 7.63
C TYR A 182 -12.86 -0.81 8.94
N CYS A 183 -13.92 -1.40 9.51
CA CYS A 183 -14.46 -0.91 10.78
C CYS A 183 -13.40 -0.93 11.89
N VAL A 184 -12.65 -2.03 12.02
CA VAL A 184 -11.61 -2.15 13.06
C VAL A 184 -10.50 -1.13 12.85
N LEU A 185 -9.95 -1.02 11.63
CA LEU A 185 -8.81 -0.14 11.36
C LEU A 185 -9.15 1.34 11.50
N ILE A 186 -10.36 1.77 11.10
CA ILE A 186 -10.71 3.19 11.20
C ILE A 186 -10.92 3.62 12.66
N PHE A 187 -11.55 2.78 13.47
CA PHE A 187 -11.65 3.02 14.92
C PHE A 187 -10.27 3.00 15.58
N ALA A 188 -9.43 2.04 15.25
CA ALA A 188 -8.08 1.91 15.77
C ALA A 188 -7.18 3.11 15.43
N TYR A 189 -7.44 3.77 14.30
CA TYR A 189 -6.71 4.97 13.89
C TYR A 189 -7.23 6.23 14.53
N MET A 190 -8.56 6.40 14.53
CA MET A 190 -9.22 7.64 14.98
C MET A 190 -9.27 7.77 16.50
N VAL A 191 -9.49 6.68 17.25
CA VAL A 191 -9.64 6.75 18.71
C VAL A 191 -8.39 7.34 19.38
N PRO A 192 -7.16 6.81 19.18
CA PRO A 192 -5.99 7.43 19.78
C PRO A 192 -5.71 8.83 19.23
N ALA A 193 -5.95 9.08 17.95
CA ALA A 193 -5.75 10.40 17.35
C ALA A 193 -6.60 11.48 18.02
N ILE A 194 -7.88 11.19 18.31
CA ILE A 194 -8.80 12.09 19.02
C ILE A 194 -8.31 12.37 20.45
N PHE A 195 -7.95 11.33 21.20
CA PHE A 195 -7.46 11.50 22.57
C PHE A 195 -6.15 12.29 22.63
N ILE A 196 -5.21 11.99 21.76
CA ILE A 196 -3.90 12.67 21.72
C ILE A 196 -4.06 14.12 21.27
N SER A 197 -4.87 14.39 20.26
CA SER A 197 -5.16 15.76 19.82
C SER A 197 -5.76 16.59 20.97
N PHE A 198 -6.70 15.99 21.73
CA PHE A 198 -7.28 16.65 22.89
C PHE A 198 -6.25 16.89 24.01
N GLN A 199 -5.35 15.93 24.27
CA GLN A 199 -4.28 16.08 25.27
C GLN A 199 -3.27 17.17 24.88
N VAL A 200 -2.86 17.24 23.61
CA VAL A 200 -1.78 18.13 23.17
C VAL A 200 -2.25 19.56 22.97
N VAL A 201 -3.43 19.75 22.35
CA VAL A 201 -3.93 21.09 21.93
C VAL A 201 -5.36 21.39 22.38
N GLY A 202 -6.00 20.53 23.19
CA GLY A 202 -7.36 20.73 23.67
C GLY A 202 -8.46 20.59 22.60
N ASN A 203 -8.14 20.15 21.39
CA ASN A 203 -9.08 19.98 20.29
C ASN A 203 -9.30 18.50 19.97
N PRO A 204 -10.53 17.96 20.04
CA PRO A 204 -10.79 16.54 19.76
C PRO A 204 -10.73 16.17 18.27
N ILE A 205 -10.69 17.13 17.34
CA ILE A 205 -10.59 16.89 15.90
C ILE A 205 -9.12 16.97 15.48
N PRO A 206 -8.42 15.84 15.21
CA PRO A 206 -6.99 15.83 14.98
C PRO A 206 -6.54 16.74 13.83
N GLN A 207 -7.31 16.79 12.75
CA GLN A 207 -7.04 17.64 11.58
C GLN A 207 -7.00 19.13 11.93
N LEU A 208 -7.87 19.58 12.84
CA LEU A 208 -7.88 20.95 13.36
C LEU A 208 -6.84 21.12 14.47
N GLY A 209 -6.64 20.08 15.28
CA GLY A 209 -5.65 20.07 16.36
C GLY A 209 -4.22 20.24 15.86
N MET A 210 -3.88 19.74 14.68
CA MET A 210 -2.56 19.96 14.05
C MET A 210 -2.27 21.46 13.86
N GLY A 211 -3.28 22.26 13.59
CA GLY A 211 -3.21 23.72 13.50
C GLY A 211 -3.53 24.43 14.81
N GLY A 212 -3.44 23.74 15.96
CA GLY A 212 -3.81 24.28 17.26
C GLY A 212 -2.65 24.84 18.06
N THR A 213 -3.00 25.44 19.20
CA THR A 213 -2.05 25.99 20.17
C THR A 213 -1.96 25.05 21.38
N MET A 214 -0.75 24.76 21.83
CA MET A 214 -0.48 23.95 23.02
C MET A 214 -0.84 24.72 24.32
N ALA A 215 -0.87 24.03 25.44
CA ALA A 215 -1.22 24.62 26.75
C ALA A 215 -0.30 25.77 27.19
N ASP A 216 0.94 25.79 26.72
CA ASP A 216 1.92 26.86 26.98
C ASP A 216 1.73 28.11 26.10
N GLY A 217 0.71 28.12 25.23
CA GLY A 217 0.42 29.21 24.29
C GLY A 217 1.22 29.15 22.98
N THR A 218 2.10 28.16 22.81
CA THR A 218 2.90 27.98 21.59
C THR A 218 2.10 27.26 20.52
N TYR A 219 2.20 27.70 19.26
CA TYR A 219 1.62 26.99 18.12
C TYR A 219 2.34 25.64 17.92
N LEU A 220 1.58 24.55 17.74
CA LEU A 220 2.14 23.19 17.69
C LEU A 220 3.24 23.03 16.64
N LEU A 221 3.01 23.54 15.42
CA LEU A 221 3.99 23.39 14.34
C LEU A 221 5.24 24.25 14.56
N ASP A 222 5.09 25.46 15.15
CA ASP A 222 6.24 26.30 15.53
C ASP A 222 7.07 25.62 16.64
N LYS A 223 6.41 24.98 17.60
CA LYS A 223 7.09 24.19 18.64
C LYS A 223 7.87 23.03 18.01
N LEU A 224 7.27 22.34 17.06
CA LEU A 224 7.88 21.21 16.39
C LEU A 224 9.06 21.63 15.48
N ASP A 225 8.94 22.77 14.79
CA ASP A 225 10.03 23.36 14.01
C ASP A 225 11.22 23.71 14.92
N GLY A 226 10.95 24.32 16.09
CA GLY A 226 11.96 24.61 17.09
C GLY A 226 12.67 23.34 17.58
N LEU A 227 11.91 22.32 17.99
CA LEU A 227 12.46 21.05 18.46
C LEU A 227 13.34 20.36 17.39
N ASN A 228 12.92 20.37 16.13
CA ASN A 228 13.71 19.79 15.05
C ASN A 228 15.01 20.56 14.82
N THR A 229 14.94 21.89 14.77
CA THR A 229 16.13 22.75 14.52
C THR A 229 17.13 22.68 15.67
N GLU A 230 16.68 22.61 16.93
CA GLU A 230 17.55 22.38 18.11
C GLU A 230 18.35 21.08 18.00
N LEU A 231 17.77 20.03 17.39
CA LEU A 231 18.41 18.74 17.16
C LEU A 231 19.25 18.68 15.87
N GLY A 232 19.36 19.80 15.14
CA GLY A 232 20.09 19.91 13.89
C GLY A 232 19.34 19.43 12.65
N PHE A 233 18.07 19.02 12.77
CA PHE A 233 17.22 18.71 11.61
C PHE A 233 16.72 19.99 10.93
N ALA A 234 16.23 19.86 9.70
CA ALA A 234 15.47 20.95 9.06
C ALA A 234 14.18 21.22 9.86
N ALA A 235 13.65 22.44 9.76
CA ALA A 235 12.32 22.72 10.30
C ALA A 235 11.30 21.73 9.72
N TYR A 236 10.36 21.29 10.54
CA TYR A 236 9.40 20.25 10.16
C TYR A 236 8.49 20.68 9.00
N THR A 237 8.20 21.97 8.95
CA THR A 237 7.37 22.58 7.89
C THR A 237 8.16 22.95 6.63
N ASP A 238 9.49 22.88 6.64
CA ASP A 238 10.34 23.16 5.49
C ASP A 238 10.54 21.89 4.63
N GLY A 239 10.50 22.10 3.30
CA GLY A 239 10.91 21.07 2.33
C GLY A 239 12.43 21.04 2.15
N ALA A 240 13.02 19.85 2.21
CA ALA A 240 14.45 19.63 2.00
C ALA A 240 14.78 18.78 0.76
N LYS A 241 13.78 18.07 0.21
CA LYS A 241 13.95 17.21 -0.96
C LYS A 241 14.01 18.02 -2.26
N PRO A 242 14.83 17.61 -3.25
CA PRO A 242 14.80 18.18 -4.59
C PRO A 242 13.38 18.12 -5.20
N MET A 243 12.94 19.21 -5.85
CA MET A 243 11.60 19.26 -6.45
C MET A 243 11.38 18.18 -7.50
N ILE A 244 12.43 17.77 -8.20
CA ILE A 244 12.35 16.67 -9.18
C ILE A 244 12.04 15.32 -8.50
N ASP A 245 12.60 15.08 -7.31
CA ASP A 245 12.31 13.86 -6.55
C ASP A 245 10.86 13.85 -6.04
N ILE A 246 10.40 14.98 -5.49
CA ILE A 246 9.00 15.18 -5.07
C ILE A 246 8.04 14.89 -6.23
N PHE A 247 8.32 15.48 -7.41
CA PHE A 247 7.51 15.22 -8.61
C PHE A 247 7.53 13.74 -9.02
N CYS A 248 8.72 13.14 -9.07
CA CYS A 248 8.86 11.73 -9.50
C CYS A 248 8.21 10.76 -8.52
N ILE A 249 8.35 10.96 -7.20
CA ILE A 249 7.66 10.13 -6.19
C ILE A 249 6.15 10.30 -6.34
N THR A 250 5.64 11.53 -6.39
CA THR A 250 4.20 11.79 -6.54
C THR A 250 3.65 11.13 -7.80
N ALA A 251 4.33 11.29 -8.93
CA ALA A 251 3.91 10.71 -10.20
C ALA A 251 3.97 9.17 -10.18
N ALA A 252 5.05 8.57 -9.64
CA ALA A 252 5.16 7.12 -9.52
C ALA A 252 4.02 6.52 -8.67
N LEU A 253 3.71 7.14 -7.53
CA LEU A 253 2.63 6.70 -6.66
C LEU A 253 1.25 6.94 -7.29
N MET A 254 1.03 8.09 -7.90
CA MET A 254 -0.24 8.47 -8.51
C MET A 254 -0.57 7.60 -9.73
N LEU A 255 0.37 7.45 -10.65
CA LEU A 255 0.17 6.70 -11.88
C LEU A 255 0.27 5.19 -11.65
N GLY A 256 1.11 4.77 -10.68
CA GLY A 256 1.19 3.38 -10.24
C GLY A 256 -0.11 2.88 -9.64
N THR A 257 -0.80 3.70 -8.87
CA THR A 257 -2.15 3.40 -8.37
C THR A 257 -3.10 2.98 -9.49
N ALA A 258 -3.09 3.70 -10.60
CA ALA A 258 -3.94 3.41 -11.75
C ALA A 258 -3.55 2.10 -12.48
N GLY A 259 -2.37 1.56 -12.20
CA GLY A 259 -1.88 0.28 -12.70
C GLY A 259 -1.99 -0.90 -11.72
N LEU A 260 -2.49 -0.70 -10.49
CA LEU A 260 -2.52 -1.76 -9.47
C LEU A 260 -3.66 -2.78 -9.71
N PRO A 261 -3.34 -4.06 -9.97
CA PRO A 261 -4.36 -5.05 -10.34
C PRO A 261 -5.39 -5.31 -9.22
N HIS A 262 -4.98 -5.35 -7.95
CA HIS A 262 -5.89 -5.65 -6.82
C HIS A 262 -6.92 -4.53 -6.57
N VAL A 263 -6.59 -3.28 -6.90
CA VAL A 263 -7.54 -2.16 -6.83
C VAL A 263 -8.49 -2.18 -8.03
N ILE A 264 -7.97 -2.44 -9.22
CA ILE A 264 -8.76 -2.47 -10.45
C ILE A 264 -9.86 -3.55 -10.40
N VAL A 265 -9.57 -4.72 -9.86
CA VAL A 265 -10.54 -5.83 -9.76
C VAL A 265 -11.80 -5.45 -8.96
N ARG A 266 -11.72 -4.49 -8.05
CA ARG A 266 -12.85 -4.01 -7.25
C ARG A 266 -13.99 -3.42 -8.07
N PHE A 267 -13.71 -2.89 -9.25
CA PHE A 267 -14.75 -2.36 -10.14
C PHE A 267 -15.59 -3.46 -10.79
N PHE A 268 -15.14 -4.72 -10.78
CA PHE A 268 -15.87 -5.86 -11.34
C PHE A 268 -16.73 -6.60 -10.31
N THR A 269 -16.55 -6.32 -9.01
CA THR A 269 -17.30 -6.97 -7.93
C THR A 269 -18.74 -6.45 -7.77
N VAL A 270 -19.04 -5.27 -8.31
CA VAL A 270 -20.37 -4.65 -8.25
C VAL A 270 -21.20 -4.90 -9.50
N PRO A 271 -22.58 -4.87 -9.42
CA PRO A 271 -23.43 -5.25 -10.53
C PRO A 271 -23.30 -4.35 -11.76
N LYS A 272 -23.27 -3.02 -11.59
CA LYS A 272 -23.38 -2.04 -12.68
C LYS A 272 -22.23 -1.05 -12.71
N VAL A 273 -21.99 -0.41 -13.86
CA VAL A 273 -21.00 0.67 -14.00
C VAL A 273 -21.32 1.85 -13.06
N LYS A 274 -22.59 2.18 -12.87
CA LYS A 274 -23.03 3.21 -11.91
C LYS A 274 -22.61 2.85 -10.49
N ASP A 275 -22.78 1.58 -10.10
CA ASP A 275 -22.42 1.07 -8.77
C ASP A 275 -20.91 1.11 -8.53
N ALA A 276 -20.10 0.91 -9.58
CA ALA A 276 -18.66 1.07 -9.51
C ALA A 276 -18.25 2.52 -9.16
N ARG A 277 -18.91 3.51 -9.79
CA ARG A 277 -18.68 4.93 -9.47
C ARG A 277 -19.11 5.28 -8.04
N ILE A 278 -20.27 4.81 -7.60
CA ILE A 278 -20.78 5.05 -6.25
C ILE A 278 -19.84 4.42 -5.22
N SER A 279 -19.40 3.19 -5.45
CA SER A 279 -18.47 2.52 -4.53
C SER A 279 -17.10 3.20 -4.48
N ALA A 280 -16.62 3.73 -5.61
CA ALA A 280 -15.39 4.52 -5.66
C ALA A 280 -15.51 5.83 -4.86
N GLY A 281 -16.65 6.50 -4.93
CA GLY A 281 -16.95 7.68 -4.11
C GLY A 281 -16.96 7.37 -2.62
N TRP A 282 -17.60 6.28 -2.20
CA TRP A 282 -17.56 5.83 -0.81
C TRP A 282 -16.15 5.49 -0.35
N ALA A 283 -15.40 4.75 -1.16
CA ALA A 283 -14.02 4.41 -0.83
C ALA A 283 -13.16 5.66 -0.64
N LEU A 284 -13.33 6.68 -1.51
CA LEU A 284 -12.60 7.94 -1.38
C LEU A 284 -12.92 8.67 -0.06
N ILE A 285 -14.19 8.72 0.36
CA ILE A 285 -14.58 9.30 1.64
C ILE A 285 -13.92 8.54 2.79
N PHE A 286 -13.97 7.23 2.77
CA PHE A 286 -13.40 6.38 3.81
C PHE A 286 -11.87 6.48 3.89
N ILE A 287 -11.20 6.57 2.76
CA ILE A 287 -9.74 6.78 2.67
C ILE A 287 -9.39 8.18 3.20
N ALA A 288 -10.17 9.22 2.85
CA ALA A 288 -9.91 10.60 3.25
C ALA A 288 -9.92 10.77 4.78
N ILE A 289 -10.75 10.02 5.50
CA ILE A 289 -10.78 10.08 6.98
C ILE A 289 -9.40 9.75 7.56
N LEU A 290 -8.78 8.63 7.14
CA LEU A 290 -7.46 8.25 7.63
C LEU A 290 -6.37 9.18 7.10
N TYR A 291 -6.38 9.49 5.81
CA TYR A 291 -5.31 10.24 5.15
C TYR A 291 -5.23 11.70 5.60
N THR A 292 -6.35 12.34 5.91
CA THR A 292 -6.35 13.69 6.48
C THR A 292 -5.94 13.72 7.96
N THR A 293 -6.02 12.56 8.65
CA THR A 293 -5.61 12.43 10.06
C THR A 293 -4.12 12.12 10.21
N ALA A 294 -3.49 11.47 9.21
CA ALA A 294 -2.10 11.03 9.30
C ALA A 294 -1.08 12.15 9.55
N PRO A 295 -1.17 13.35 8.93
CA PRO A 295 -0.27 14.46 9.22
C PRO A 295 -0.38 14.95 10.67
N ALA A 296 -1.59 14.96 11.23
CA ALA A 296 -1.81 15.33 12.62
C ALA A 296 -1.16 14.32 13.59
N ILE A 297 -1.36 13.02 13.36
CA ILE A 297 -0.70 11.97 14.13
C ILE A 297 0.81 12.13 14.04
N ALA A 298 1.35 12.40 12.85
CA ALA A 298 2.78 12.58 12.61
C ALA A 298 3.35 13.74 13.45
N ALA A 299 2.68 14.89 13.47
CA ALA A 299 3.09 16.05 14.25
C ALA A 299 3.03 15.75 15.76
N PHE A 300 1.94 15.16 16.23
CA PHE A 300 1.79 14.82 17.66
C PHE A 300 2.83 13.83 18.14
N VAL A 301 3.01 12.72 17.41
CA VAL A 301 3.95 11.68 17.82
C VAL A 301 5.39 12.17 17.76
N ARG A 302 5.74 13.00 16.78
CA ARG A 302 7.09 13.57 16.66
C ARG A 302 7.39 14.51 17.84
N THR A 303 6.46 15.40 18.16
CA THR A 303 6.59 16.31 19.31
C THR A 303 6.72 15.55 20.61
N ASN A 304 5.81 14.62 20.90
CA ASN A 304 5.82 13.84 22.13
C ASN A 304 7.08 12.96 22.25
N LEU A 305 7.53 12.35 21.15
CA LEU A 305 8.74 11.53 21.14
C LEU A 305 9.98 12.35 21.51
N ILE A 306 10.20 13.49 20.82
CA ILE A 306 11.39 14.33 21.08
C ILE A 306 11.38 14.81 22.53
N GLN A 307 10.24 15.30 23.03
CA GLN A 307 10.12 15.79 24.41
C GLN A 307 10.34 14.68 25.46
N THR A 308 10.04 13.43 25.12
CA THR A 308 10.14 12.30 26.06
C THR A 308 11.53 11.70 26.10
N VAL A 309 12.26 11.67 24.97
CA VAL A 309 13.52 10.90 24.89
C VAL A 309 14.77 11.75 24.76
N SER A 310 14.69 12.94 24.14
CA SER A 310 15.89 13.72 23.83
C SER A 310 16.53 14.31 25.09
N ASN A 311 17.84 14.09 25.26
CA ASN A 311 18.65 14.53 26.42
C ASN A 311 18.11 14.07 27.78
N GLN A 312 17.40 12.94 27.82
CA GLN A 312 16.92 12.35 29.07
C GLN A 312 17.86 11.22 29.52
N PRO A 313 18.02 10.99 30.85
CA PRO A 313 18.78 9.86 31.34
C PRO A 313 18.22 8.52 30.85
N ARG A 314 19.10 7.62 30.41
CA ARG A 314 18.68 6.28 29.97
C ARG A 314 17.93 5.50 31.05
N THR A 315 18.31 5.73 32.33
CA THR A 315 17.67 5.12 33.50
C THR A 315 16.22 5.53 33.69
N ASP A 316 15.83 6.70 33.18
CA ASP A 316 14.51 7.30 33.39
C ASP A 316 13.57 7.03 32.16
N MET A 317 14.06 6.27 31.16
CA MET A 317 13.26 5.96 29.97
C MET A 317 12.00 5.16 30.32
N PRO A 318 10.86 5.53 29.74
CA PRO A 318 9.59 4.84 29.97
C PRO A 318 9.64 3.37 29.55
N VAL A 319 8.74 2.56 30.10
CA VAL A 319 8.66 1.11 29.81
C VAL A 319 8.51 0.83 28.30
N TRP A 320 7.77 1.69 27.56
CA TRP A 320 7.59 1.52 26.13
C TRP A 320 8.92 1.59 25.36
N PHE A 321 9.86 2.41 25.78
CA PHE A 321 11.18 2.54 25.15
C PHE A 321 11.92 1.19 25.16
N ASN A 322 12.02 0.54 26.32
CA ASN A 322 12.66 -0.77 26.45
C ASN A 322 11.95 -1.84 25.61
N LYS A 323 10.62 -1.81 25.56
CA LYS A 323 9.84 -2.78 24.78
C LYS A 323 10.07 -2.66 23.26
N TRP A 324 10.24 -1.44 22.74
CA TRP A 324 10.59 -1.23 21.34
C TRP A 324 12.06 -1.55 21.04
N GLU A 325 12.95 -1.38 22.04
CA GLU A 325 14.35 -1.80 21.97
C GLU A 325 14.46 -3.34 21.96
N ASP A 326 13.73 -4.05 22.80
CA ASP A 326 13.64 -5.51 22.81
C ASP A 326 13.15 -6.07 21.45
N ALA A 327 12.23 -5.35 20.80
CA ALA A 327 11.75 -5.67 19.46
C ALA A 327 12.76 -5.33 18.35
N LYS A 328 13.90 -4.69 18.67
CA LYS A 328 14.95 -4.23 17.73
C LYS A 328 14.44 -3.20 16.70
N LEU A 329 13.40 -2.45 17.03
CA LEU A 329 12.82 -1.39 16.22
C LEU A 329 13.18 0.01 16.74
N LEU A 330 13.80 0.06 17.91
CA LEU A 330 14.45 1.20 18.49
C LEU A 330 15.82 0.71 19.01
N ASN A 331 16.91 1.42 18.70
CA ASN A 331 18.24 1.02 19.13
C ASN A 331 18.95 2.24 19.73
N PHE A 332 19.42 2.09 20.96
CA PHE A 332 20.22 3.06 21.66
C PHE A 332 21.65 2.54 21.85
N THR A 333 22.64 3.41 21.62
CA THR A 333 24.04 3.13 21.85
C THR A 333 24.69 4.36 22.45
N ASP A 334 25.00 4.33 23.74
CA ASP A 334 25.69 5.41 24.45
C ASP A 334 27.14 5.51 23.95
N LYS A 335 27.42 6.48 23.07
CA LYS A 335 28.72 6.64 22.41
C LYS A 335 29.71 7.44 23.25
N ASN A 336 29.21 8.43 23.98
CA ASN A 336 30.00 9.35 24.78
C ASN A 336 30.08 8.94 26.27
N GLN A 337 29.33 7.91 26.69
CA GLN A 337 29.25 7.35 28.02
C GLN A 337 28.76 8.34 29.10
N ASP A 338 27.86 9.26 28.73
CA ASP A 338 27.25 10.21 29.67
C ASP A 338 25.92 9.73 30.26
N GLY A 339 25.40 8.61 29.77
CA GLY A 339 24.14 8.00 30.22
C GLY A 339 22.88 8.75 29.77
N LEU A 340 22.99 9.73 28.89
CA LEU A 340 21.86 10.45 28.30
C LEU A 340 21.52 9.89 26.90
N VAL A 341 20.29 10.09 26.46
CA VAL A 341 19.87 9.68 25.13
C VAL A 341 19.98 10.87 24.17
N GLN A 342 21.06 10.94 23.38
CA GLN A 342 21.22 11.96 22.37
C GLN A 342 20.52 11.54 21.09
N TYR A 343 19.47 12.29 20.74
CA TYR A 343 18.76 12.13 19.47
C TYR A 343 19.04 13.34 18.57
N LEU A 344 19.96 13.19 17.61
CA LEU A 344 20.49 14.27 16.79
C LEU A 344 20.52 13.90 15.29
N LYS A 345 20.59 14.91 14.41
CA LYS A 345 20.76 14.68 12.97
C LYS A 345 22.17 14.17 12.64
N ASP A 346 23.19 14.66 13.35
CA ASP A 346 24.59 14.27 13.10
C ASP A 346 24.79 12.78 13.45
N PRO A 347 25.10 11.90 12.47
CA PRO A 347 25.27 10.47 12.71
C PRO A 347 26.40 10.15 13.70
N GLN A 348 27.41 11.04 13.86
CA GLN A 348 28.53 10.81 14.79
C GLN A 348 28.09 11.02 16.23
N ALA A 349 27.25 12.02 16.46
CA ALA A 349 26.75 12.36 17.80
C ALA A 349 25.41 11.68 18.14
N ASN A 350 24.68 11.19 17.14
CA ASN A 350 23.39 10.52 17.36
C ASN A 350 23.56 9.13 17.97
N GLU A 351 22.83 8.86 19.02
CA GLU A 351 22.85 7.61 19.79
C GLU A 351 21.56 6.80 19.69
N LEU A 352 20.50 7.41 19.14
CA LEU A 352 19.19 6.80 19.03
C LEU A 352 18.77 6.62 17.58
N THR A 353 18.51 5.37 17.20
CA THR A 353 17.92 5.04 15.90
C THR A 353 16.52 4.48 16.10
N ILE A 354 15.54 5.01 15.35
CA ILE A 354 14.14 4.66 15.48
C ILE A 354 13.62 4.20 14.10
N ASP A 355 13.00 3.03 14.05
CA ASP A 355 12.31 2.57 12.85
C ASP A 355 11.04 3.40 12.61
N LYS A 356 10.88 3.92 11.39
CA LYS A 356 9.75 4.78 11.04
C LYS A 356 8.40 4.09 11.19
N ASP A 357 8.37 2.77 11.06
CA ASP A 357 7.16 1.96 11.14
C ASP A 357 6.57 1.85 12.56
N ILE A 358 7.32 2.28 13.61
CA ILE A 358 6.76 2.23 14.97
C ILE A 358 5.90 3.44 15.34
N MET A 359 6.00 4.56 14.64
CA MET A 359 5.50 5.86 15.10
C MET A 359 3.99 5.86 15.39
N VAL A 360 3.18 5.26 14.53
CA VAL A 360 1.72 5.13 14.77
C VAL A 360 1.42 4.15 15.89
N LEU A 361 2.15 3.04 15.93
CA LEU A 361 1.92 1.97 16.91
C LEU A 361 2.36 2.36 18.32
N ALA A 362 3.47 3.12 18.43
CA ALA A 362 4.00 3.59 19.70
C ALA A 362 3.30 4.87 20.23
N ASN A 363 2.63 5.63 19.35
CA ASN A 363 2.04 6.91 19.71
C ASN A 363 1.09 6.85 20.93
N PRO A 364 0.17 5.87 21.06
CA PRO A 364 -0.67 5.75 22.26
C PRO A 364 0.14 5.43 23.52
N GLU A 365 1.25 4.69 23.39
CA GLU A 365 2.13 4.39 24.52
C GLU A 365 2.93 5.61 24.96
N ILE A 366 3.51 6.35 24.00
CA ILE A 366 4.24 7.61 24.23
C ILE A 366 3.34 8.63 24.92
N SER A 367 2.06 8.70 24.50
CA SER A 367 1.06 9.62 25.05
C SER A 367 0.38 9.11 26.33
N GLY A 368 0.77 7.95 26.86
CA GLY A 368 0.24 7.40 28.11
C GLY A 368 -1.25 6.99 28.04
N LEU A 369 -1.75 6.60 26.87
CA LEU A 369 -3.13 6.16 26.71
C LEU A 369 -3.39 4.78 27.36
N PRO A 370 -4.67 4.47 27.72
CA PRO A 370 -5.01 3.20 28.34
C PRO A 370 -4.61 1.98 27.48
N ALA A 371 -4.27 0.87 28.14
CA ALA A 371 -3.82 -0.36 27.51
C ALA A 371 -4.75 -0.93 26.43
N TRP A 372 -6.06 -0.75 26.57
CA TRP A 372 -7.03 -1.18 25.55
C TRP A 372 -6.94 -0.36 24.25
N VAL A 373 -6.59 0.93 24.33
CA VAL A 373 -6.37 1.78 23.14
C VAL A 373 -5.11 1.33 22.41
N ILE A 374 -4.05 1.03 23.14
CA ILE A 374 -2.80 0.51 22.57
C ILE A 374 -3.06 -0.81 21.84
N ALA A 375 -3.80 -1.72 22.46
CA ALA A 375 -4.19 -2.99 21.87
C ALA A 375 -5.13 -2.84 20.65
N LEU A 376 -6.00 -1.83 20.67
CA LEU A 376 -6.86 -1.50 19.53
C LEU A 376 -6.02 -1.07 18.31
N VAL A 377 -4.97 -0.27 18.51
CA VAL A 377 -4.05 0.13 17.44
C VAL A 377 -3.31 -1.08 16.86
N ALA A 378 -2.90 -2.02 17.69
CA ALA A 378 -2.30 -3.26 17.22
C ALA A 378 -3.27 -4.06 16.32
N ALA A 379 -4.53 -4.21 16.74
CA ALA A 379 -5.57 -4.87 15.93
C ALA A 379 -5.84 -4.13 14.61
N GLY A 380 -5.82 -2.79 14.62
CA GLY A 380 -5.95 -1.96 13.42
C GLY A 380 -4.80 -2.13 12.44
N GLY A 381 -3.56 -2.15 12.94
CA GLY A 381 -2.38 -2.40 12.12
C GLY A 381 -2.40 -3.77 11.45
N LEU A 382 -2.82 -4.81 12.18
CA LEU A 382 -3.04 -6.15 11.61
C LEU A 382 -4.17 -6.16 10.60
N ALA A 383 -5.31 -5.52 10.88
CA ALA A 383 -6.42 -5.41 9.93
C ALA A 383 -5.98 -4.75 8.62
N ALA A 384 -5.22 -3.66 8.70
CA ALA A 384 -4.70 -2.94 7.54
C ALA A 384 -3.72 -3.79 6.70
N ALA A 385 -2.77 -4.46 7.35
CA ALA A 385 -1.79 -5.30 6.66
C ALA A 385 -2.44 -6.53 6.01
N LEU A 386 -3.32 -7.21 6.74
CA LEU A 386 -3.92 -8.48 6.29
C LEU A 386 -5.01 -8.27 5.24
N SER A 387 -5.75 -7.14 5.25
CA SER A 387 -6.74 -6.81 4.23
C SER A 387 -6.11 -6.68 2.84
N THR A 388 -5.04 -5.91 2.76
CA THR A 388 -4.31 -5.70 1.50
C THR A 388 -3.56 -6.96 1.07
N ALA A 389 -2.94 -7.68 2.00
CA ALA A 389 -2.27 -8.95 1.70
C ALA A 389 -3.23 -9.95 1.04
N ALA A 390 -4.47 -10.04 1.51
CA ALA A 390 -5.48 -10.92 0.92
C ALA A 390 -5.85 -10.54 -0.51
N GLY A 391 -6.02 -9.24 -0.78
CA GLY A 391 -6.28 -8.72 -2.13
C GLY A 391 -5.14 -9.05 -3.09
N LEU A 392 -3.90 -8.85 -2.67
CA LEU A 392 -2.69 -9.17 -3.46
C LEU A 392 -2.54 -10.67 -3.74
N LEU A 393 -2.79 -11.51 -2.73
CA LEU A 393 -2.77 -12.97 -2.90
C LEU A 393 -3.82 -13.45 -3.90
N LEU A 394 -5.00 -12.81 -3.92
CA LEU A 394 -6.02 -13.13 -4.92
C LEU A 394 -5.56 -12.76 -6.33
N VAL A 395 -4.89 -11.62 -6.50
CA VAL A 395 -4.32 -11.23 -7.81
C VAL A 395 -3.29 -12.26 -8.26
N ILE A 396 -2.36 -12.65 -7.40
CA ILE A 396 -1.35 -13.68 -7.74
C ILE A 396 -2.04 -14.99 -8.10
N SER A 397 -3.02 -15.39 -7.30
CA SER A 397 -3.80 -16.62 -7.53
C SER A 397 -4.54 -16.59 -8.87
N SER A 398 -5.24 -15.49 -9.18
CA SER A 398 -5.98 -15.34 -10.45
C SER A 398 -5.04 -15.23 -11.66
N ALA A 399 -3.95 -14.50 -11.54
CA ALA A 399 -2.95 -14.39 -12.61
C ALA A 399 -2.36 -15.76 -12.99
N VAL A 400 -2.09 -16.62 -11.99
CA VAL A 400 -1.56 -17.97 -12.24
C VAL A 400 -2.64 -18.93 -12.73
N SER A 401 -3.80 -18.98 -12.08
CA SER A 401 -4.84 -19.99 -12.38
C SER A 401 -5.70 -19.63 -13.58
N HIS A 402 -6.18 -18.38 -13.67
CA HIS A 402 -7.06 -17.93 -14.73
C HIS A 402 -6.27 -17.48 -15.96
N ASP A 403 -5.36 -16.52 -15.78
CA ASP A 403 -4.68 -15.89 -16.92
C ASP A 403 -3.62 -16.78 -17.54
N LEU A 404 -2.79 -17.46 -16.71
CA LEU A 404 -1.73 -18.32 -17.23
C LEU A 404 -2.26 -19.74 -17.50
N LEU A 405 -2.79 -20.44 -16.48
CA LEU A 405 -3.13 -21.87 -16.64
C LEU A 405 -4.33 -22.06 -17.57
N LYS A 406 -5.48 -21.40 -17.31
CA LYS A 406 -6.68 -21.58 -18.11
C LYS A 406 -6.58 -20.93 -19.48
N ASN A 407 -6.22 -19.65 -19.54
CA ASN A 407 -6.29 -18.90 -20.80
C ASN A 407 -5.06 -19.13 -21.71
N ALA A 408 -3.88 -19.52 -21.17
CA ALA A 408 -2.69 -19.70 -21.97
C ALA A 408 -2.24 -21.17 -22.15
N ILE A 409 -2.35 -22.03 -21.10
CA ILE A 409 -1.75 -23.38 -21.10
C ILE A 409 -2.79 -24.48 -21.31
N ARG A 410 -3.92 -24.45 -20.56
CA ARG A 410 -4.95 -25.50 -20.55
C ARG A 410 -6.36 -24.92 -20.66
N PRO A 411 -6.81 -24.48 -21.86
CA PRO A 411 -8.13 -23.86 -22.04
C PRO A 411 -9.30 -24.74 -21.63
N ASN A 412 -9.15 -26.07 -21.66
CA ASN A 412 -10.19 -27.05 -21.33
C ASN A 412 -10.16 -27.52 -19.89
N ILE A 413 -9.46 -26.84 -18.98
CA ILE A 413 -9.44 -27.19 -17.56
C ILE A 413 -10.86 -27.06 -16.96
N SER A 414 -11.26 -28.03 -16.14
CA SER A 414 -12.56 -27.96 -15.47
C SER A 414 -12.59 -26.82 -14.43
N GLU A 415 -13.79 -26.30 -14.14
CA GLU A 415 -13.98 -25.26 -13.12
C GLU A 415 -13.40 -25.67 -11.74
N LYS A 416 -13.58 -26.92 -11.35
CA LYS A 416 -13.01 -27.48 -10.11
C LYS A 416 -11.47 -27.51 -10.17
N GLY A 417 -10.89 -27.85 -11.33
CA GLY A 417 -9.45 -27.86 -11.53
C GLY A 417 -8.85 -26.46 -11.48
N GLU A 418 -9.51 -25.48 -12.12
CA GLU A 418 -9.11 -24.07 -12.08
C GLU A 418 -9.15 -23.53 -10.63
N LEU A 419 -10.23 -23.80 -9.90
CA LEU A 419 -10.37 -23.37 -8.51
C LEU A 419 -9.33 -24.03 -7.58
N LEU A 420 -8.98 -25.30 -7.81
CA LEU A 420 -7.91 -25.97 -7.08
C LEU A 420 -6.55 -25.33 -7.37
N ALA A 421 -6.26 -25.06 -8.65
CA ALA A 421 -5.03 -24.38 -9.05
C ALA A 421 -4.91 -22.97 -8.43
N ALA A 422 -6.03 -22.24 -8.37
CA ALA A 422 -6.09 -20.93 -7.72
C ALA A 422 -5.73 -21.00 -6.23
N ARG A 423 -6.28 -21.99 -5.52
CA ARG A 423 -5.99 -22.20 -4.09
C ARG A 423 -4.54 -22.62 -3.84
N ILE A 424 -3.98 -23.48 -4.69
CA ILE A 424 -2.57 -23.89 -4.61
C ILE A 424 -1.67 -22.68 -4.86
N ALA A 425 -1.96 -21.89 -5.91
CA ALA A 425 -1.19 -20.69 -6.22
C ALA A 425 -1.24 -19.66 -5.06
N ALA A 426 -2.39 -19.44 -4.45
CA ALA A 426 -2.52 -18.59 -3.27
C ALA A 426 -1.70 -19.13 -2.09
N GLY A 427 -1.71 -20.45 -1.85
CA GLY A 427 -0.91 -21.08 -0.80
C GLY A 427 0.59 -20.90 -1.00
N VAL A 428 1.08 -21.15 -2.21
CA VAL A 428 2.50 -20.92 -2.57
C VAL A 428 2.85 -19.43 -2.41
N ALA A 429 1.97 -18.53 -2.86
CA ALA A 429 2.19 -17.10 -2.76
C ALA A 429 2.30 -16.62 -1.30
N VAL A 430 1.49 -17.15 -0.38
CA VAL A 430 1.58 -16.83 1.06
C VAL A 430 2.96 -17.19 1.61
N VAL A 431 3.47 -18.40 1.27
CA VAL A 431 4.79 -18.84 1.74
C VAL A 431 5.90 -17.94 1.20
N LEU A 432 5.89 -17.64 -0.10
CA LEU A 432 6.89 -16.76 -0.71
C LEU A 432 6.80 -15.33 -0.14
N ALA A 433 5.58 -14.82 0.05
CA ALA A 433 5.35 -13.50 0.65
C ALA A 433 5.87 -13.42 2.08
N GLY A 434 5.67 -14.49 2.87
CA GLY A 434 6.20 -14.55 4.23
C GLY A 434 7.72 -14.54 4.27
N LEU A 435 8.37 -15.31 3.39
CA LEU A 435 9.84 -15.28 3.27
C LEU A 435 10.37 -13.87 2.93
N LEU A 436 9.72 -13.17 2.00
CA LEU A 436 10.04 -11.77 1.67
C LEU A 436 9.76 -10.82 2.83
N GLY A 437 8.74 -11.08 3.65
CA GLY A 437 8.42 -10.29 4.84
C GLY A 437 9.41 -10.47 5.99
N ILE A 438 10.08 -11.65 6.07
CA ILE A 438 11.16 -11.91 7.04
C ILE A 438 12.44 -11.17 6.67
N TYR A 439 12.73 -11.02 5.37
CA TYR A 439 13.90 -10.32 4.83
C TYR A 439 13.47 -9.12 3.96
N PRO A 440 12.88 -8.07 4.54
CA PRO A 440 12.33 -6.98 3.76
C PRO A 440 13.44 -6.05 3.24
N PRO A 441 13.30 -5.50 2.01
CA PRO A 441 14.31 -4.61 1.44
C PRO A 441 14.32 -3.19 2.01
N GLY A 442 13.37 -2.86 2.88
CA GLY A 442 13.25 -1.53 3.47
C GLY A 442 12.09 -1.45 4.46
N PHE A 443 11.77 -0.26 4.97
CA PHE A 443 10.56 -0.04 5.79
C PHE A 443 9.29 -0.19 4.93
N VAL A 444 8.13 -0.39 5.59
CA VAL A 444 6.92 -0.86 4.88
C VAL A 444 6.51 0.04 3.72
N ALA A 445 6.44 1.36 3.91
CA ALA A 445 6.00 2.25 2.84
C ALA A 445 7.02 2.42 1.71
N GLU A 446 8.32 2.28 1.98
CA GLU A 446 9.37 2.28 0.95
C GLU A 446 9.20 1.10 -0.01
N VAL A 447 9.02 -0.11 0.54
CA VAL A 447 8.80 -1.33 -0.25
C VAL A 447 7.52 -1.24 -1.07
N VAL A 448 6.47 -0.69 -0.47
CA VAL A 448 5.19 -0.44 -1.15
C VAL A 448 5.34 0.59 -2.26
N ALA A 449 6.11 1.67 -2.06
CA ALA A 449 6.39 2.65 -3.11
C ALA A 449 7.09 2.03 -4.33
N PHE A 450 8.00 1.06 -4.11
CA PHE A 450 8.60 0.30 -5.22
C PHE A 450 7.56 -0.45 -6.04
N ALA A 451 6.58 -1.09 -5.38
CA ALA A 451 5.50 -1.78 -6.10
C ALA A 451 4.65 -0.82 -6.94
N PHE A 452 4.37 0.38 -6.44
CA PHE A 452 3.69 1.43 -7.21
C PHE A 452 4.54 1.90 -8.39
N GLY A 453 5.85 2.12 -8.18
CA GLY A 453 6.79 2.45 -9.25
C GLY A 453 6.83 1.38 -10.35
N LEU A 454 6.86 0.10 -9.98
CA LEU A 454 6.79 -1.02 -10.93
C LEU A 454 5.45 -1.07 -11.68
N ALA A 455 4.33 -0.79 -11.02
CA ALA A 455 3.01 -0.72 -11.65
C ALA A 455 2.90 0.49 -12.61
N ALA A 456 3.46 1.64 -12.23
CA ALA A 456 3.54 2.82 -13.10
C ALA A 456 4.37 2.52 -14.35
N ALA A 457 5.51 1.85 -14.20
CA ALA A 457 6.43 1.54 -15.28
C ALA A 457 5.95 0.39 -16.19
N SER A 458 5.05 -0.47 -15.74
CA SER A 458 4.58 -1.62 -16.52
C SER A 458 3.13 -1.45 -17.00
N PHE A 459 2.17 -1.38 -16.09
CA PHE A 459 0.74 -1.45 -16.43
C PHE A 459 0.13 -0.13 -16.86
N PHE A 460 0.47 0.97 -16.19
CA PHE A 460 -0.20 2.25 -16.45
C PHE A 460 -0.14 2.65 -17.92
N PRO A 461 1.03 2.66 -18.62
CA PRO A 461 1.07 2.98 -20.04
C PRO A 461 0.27 2.01 -20.91
N ALA A 462 0.33 0.71 -20.62
CA ALA A 462 -0.41 -0.28 -21.39
C ALA A 462 -1.94 -0.13 -21.22
N ILE A 463 -2.41 0.26 -20.04
CA ILE A 463 -3.84 0.52 -19.80
C ILE A 463 -4.26 1.82 -20.48
N ILE A 464 -3.54 2.93 -20.27
CA ILE A 464 -3.95 4.23 -20.78
C ILE A 464 -3.92 4.28 -22.31
N LEU A 465 -2.83 3.81 -22.92
CA LEU A 465 -2.72 3.72 -24.38
C LEU A 465 -3.69 2.67 -24.94
N GLY A 466 -3.96 1.60 -24.18
CA GLY A 466 -4.95 0.60 -24.53
C GLY A 466 -6.38 1.16 -24.63
N ILE A 467 -6.73 2.12 -23.79
CA ILE A 467 -8.05 2.76 -23.77
C ILE A 467 -8.13 3.92 -24.79
N PHE A 468 -7.08 4.72 -24.94
CA PHE A 468 -7.16 6.01 -25.63
C PHE A 468 -6.43 6.06 -26.99
N ASP A 469 -5.50 5.14 -27.29
CA ASP A 469 -4.80 5.10 -28.58
C ASP A 469 -5.15 3.85 -29.40
N LYS A 470 -5.83 4.04 -30.54
CA LYS A 470 -6.16 2.98 -31.49
C LYS A 470 -4.95 2.38 -32.20
N ARG A 471 -3.85 3.14 -32.28
CA ARG A 471 -2.66 2.75 -33.06
C ARG A 471 -1.71 1.86 -32.26
N THR A 472 -1.77 1.90 -30.93
CA THR A 472 -0.93 1.05 -30.07
C THR A 472 -1.26 -0.42 -30.30
N ASN A 473 -0.23 -1.20 -30.64
CA ASN A 473 -0.33 -2.61 -31.02
C ASN A 473 0.35 -3.55 -29.99
N MET A 474 0.28 -4.86 -30.24
CA MET A 474 0.81 -5.87 -29.33
C MET A 474 2.34 -5.77 -29.15
N GLN A 475 3.09 -5.50 -30.23
CA GLN A 475 4.55 -5.42 -30.20
C GLN A 475 5.01 -4.25 -29.30
N GLY A 476 4.40 -3.10 -29.46
CA GLY A 476 4.66 -1.92 -28.66
C GLY A 476 4.34 -2.15 -27.18
N ALA A 477 3.16 -2.69 -26.90
CA ALA A 477 2.74 -2.96 -25.52
C ALA A 477 3.66 -3.97 -24.80
N ILE A 478 4.03 -5.07 -25.47
CA ILE A 478 4.95 -6.07 -24.93
C ILE A 478 6.32 -5.44 -24.63
N ALA A 479 6.92 -4.77 -25.62
CA ALA A 479 8.23 -4.15 -25.49
C ALA A 479 8.25 -3.06 -24.41
N GLY A 480 7.20 -2.24 -24.35
CA GLY A 480 7.07 -1.19 -23.34
C GLY A 480 6.96 -1.74 -21.92
N MET A 481 6.08 -2.73 -21.68
CA MET A 481 5.95 -3.36 -20.36
C MET A 481 7.27 -4.00 -19.92
N ILE A 482 7.97 -4.73 -20.79
CA ILE A 482 9.25 -5.37 -20.48
C ILE A 482 10.32 -4.33 -20.18
N SER A 483 10.48 -3.32 -21.04
CA SER A 483 11.52 -2.29 -20.86
C SER A 483 11.29 -1.47 -19.60
N GLY A 484 10.06 -1.05 -19.32
CA GLY A 484 9.73 -0.32 -18.12
C GLY A 484 9.96 -1.13 -16.84
N LEU A 485 9.52 -2.40 -16.82
CA LEU A 485 9.72 -3.29 -15.69
C LEU A 485 11.22 -3.56 -15.43
N ILE A 486 11.98 -3.91 -16.47
CA ILE A 486 13.41 -4.22 -16.33
C ILE A 486 14.19 -2.98 -15.89
N PHE A 487 13.95 -1.82 -16.52
CA PHE A 487 14.61 -0.57 -16.16
C PHE A 487 14.37 -0.23 -14.68
N THR A 488 13.10 -0.20 -14.26
CA THR A 488 12.75 0.17 -12.89
C THR A 488 13.31 -0.81 -11.87
N THR A 489 13.20 -2.11 -12.13
CA THR A 489 13.75 -3.16 -11.25
C THR A 489 15.27 -3.04 -11.14
N ALA A 490 15.98 -2.89 -12.26
CA ALA A 490 17.44 -2.75 -12.27
C ALA A 490 17.89 -1.52 -11.47
N MET A 491 17.22 -0.37 -11.67
CA MET A 491 17.54 0.85 -10.94
C MET A 491 17.30 0.71 -9.43
N ILE A 492 16.18 0.13 -9.01
CA ILE A 492 15.91 -0.12 -7.58
C ILE A 492 16.97 -1.05 -6.99
N LEU A 493 17.34 -2.13 -7.70
CA LEU A 493 18.37 -3.07 -7.24
C LEU A 493 19.74 -2.39 -7.09
N MET A 494 20.12 -1.51 -8.02
CA MET A 494 21.38 -0.76 -7.95
C MET A 494 21.38 0.26 -6.81
N MET A 495 20.27 0.97 -6.61
CA MET A 495 20.12 2.00 -5.58
C MET A 495 19.95 1.42 -4.16
N LYS A 496 19.59 0.15 -4.04
CA LYS A 496 19.41 -0.60 -2.78
C LYS A 496 20.28 -1.87 -2.74
N ALA A 497 21.42 -1.85 -3.41
CA ALA A 497 22.28 -3.03 -3.52
C ALA A 497 22.78 -3.52 -2.16
N ASP A 498 23.00 -2.62 -1.21
CA ASP A 498 23.36 -2.92 0.18
C ASP A 498 22.30 -3.79 0.88
N LYS A 499 21.02 -3.48 0.67
CA LYS A 499 19.91 -4.20 1.32
C LYS A 499 19.40 -5.40 0.54
N LEU A 500 19.45 -5.34 -0.78
CA LEU A 500 18.84 -6.35 -1.65
C LEU A 500 19.84 -7.38 -2.19
N LEU A 501 21.10 -6.98 -2.38
CA LEU A 501 22.13 -7.84 -2.98
C LEU A 501 23.27 -8.14 -2.00
N GLY A 502 23.22 -7.62 -0.76
CA GLY A 502 24.27 -7.83 0.25
C GLY A 502 25.59 -7.11 -0.07
N ALA A 503 25.55 -6.06 -0.89
CA ALA A 503 26.70 -5.21 -1.16
C ALA A 503 27.06 -4.36 0.09
N GLU A 504 28.32 -3.93 0.18
CA GLU A 504 28.74 -3.07 1.30
C GLU A 504 28.06 -1.69 1.29
N ALA A 505 27.72 -1.19 0.10
CA ALA A 505 27.03 0.07 -0.12
C ALA A 505 26.16 0.02 -1.39
N PRO A 506 25.15 0.89 -1.53
CA PRO A 506 24.43 1.05 -2.79
C PRO A 506 25.40 1.58 -3.87
N LEU A 507 25.19 1.20 -5.15
CA LEU A 507 25.98 1.71 -6.26
C LEU A 507 25.85 3.24 -6.39
N PHE A 508 24.67 3.75 -6.11
CA PHE A 508 24.34 5.17 -5.97
C PHE A 508 23.03 5.30 -5.18
N SER A 509 22.90 6.33 -4.35
CA SER A 509 21.70 6.53 -3.51
C SER A 509 20.56 7.22 -4.26
N THR A 510 20.90 8.08 -5.26
CA THR A 510 19.97 8.78 -6.14
C THR A 510 20.51 8.79 -7.56
N TRP A 511 19.63 8.88 -8.54
CA TRP A 511 19.97 9.04 -9.96
C TRP A 511 19.31 10.30 -10.50
N LEU A 512 20.10 11.29 -10.93
CA LEU A 512 19.64 12.63 -11.31
C LEU A 512 18.78 13.29 -10.20
N ASP A 513 19.21 13.18 -8.96
CA ASP A 513 18.50 13.63 -7.75
C ASP A 513 17.14 12.97 -7.51
N ILE A 514 16.87 11.83 -8.17
CA ILE A 514 15.65 11.04 -8.00
C ILE A 514 15.97 9.84 -7.09
N SER A 515 15.16 9.68 -6.06
CA SER A 515 15.24 8.56 -5.10
C SER A 515 14.69 7.24 -5.68
N PRO A 516 15.00 6.09 -5.07
CA PRO A 516 14.45 4.80 -5.50
C PRO A 516 12.92 4.77 -5.62
N GLU A 517 12.22 5.53 -4.76
CA GLU A 517 10.77 5.62 -4.75
C GLU A 517 10.22 6.40 -5.97
N GLY A 518 11.00 7.35 -6.50
CA GLY A 518 10.63 8.16 -7.66
C GLY A 518 10.98 7.53 -9.00
N ILE A 519 11.91 6.55 -9.03
CA ILE A 519 12.47 6.02 -10.29
C ILE A 519 11.42 5.35 -11.20
N GLY A 520 10.31 4.88 -10.64
CA GLY A 520 9.19 4.32 -11.40
C GLY A 520 8.58 5.28 -12.41
N THR A 521 8.66 6.60 -12.17
CA THR A 521 8.23 7.62 -13.13
C THR A 521 9.09 7.61 -14.39
N ILE A 522 10.41 7.47 -14.23
CA ILE A 522 11.32 7.35 -15.39
C ILE A 522 11.06 6.04 -16.13
N GLY A 523 10.89 4.93 -15.41
CA GLY A 523 10.52 3.64 -16.02
C GLY A 523 9.20 3.71 -16.80
N MET A 524 8.22 4.46 -16.32
CA MET A 524 6.98 4.75 -17.05
C MET A 524 7.24 5.53 -18.35
N VAL A 525 8.07 6.56 -18.31
CA VAL A 525 8.45 7.31 -19.52
C VAL A 525 9.15 6.40 -20.53
N VAL A 526 10.07 5.56 -20.07
CA VAL A 526 10.73 4.54 -20.92
C VAL A 526 9.69 3.63 -21.58
N ASN A 527 8.74 3.10 -20.81
CA ASN A 527 7.65 2.28 -21.34
C ASN A 527 6.83 3.02 -22.40
N VAL A 528 6.36 4.26 -22.11
CA VAL A 528 5.55 5.06 -23.04
C VAL A 528 6.31 5.28 -24.36
N VAL A 529 7.56 5.70 -24.28
CA VAL A 529 8.40 5.98 -25.47
C VAL A 529 8.59 4.70 -26.29
N VAL A 530 8.99 3.60 -25.66
CA VAL A 530 9.18 2.31 -26.34
C VAL A 530 7.88 1.80 -26.96
N THR A 531 6.77 1.89 -26.22
CA THR A 531 5.45 1.47 -26.70
C THR A 531 5.04 2.26 -27.94
N ILE A 532 5.17 3.59 -27.92
CA ILE A 532 4.79 4.46 -29.04
C ILE A 532 5.70 4.20 -30.25
N VAL A 533 7.02 4.22 -30.05
CA VAL A 533 7.98 4.03 -31.14
C VAL A 533 7.78 2.70 -31.84
N ILE A 534 7.76 1.59 -31.09
CA ILE A 534 7.58 0.27 -31.66
C ILE A 534 6.22 0.11 -32.32
N SER A 535 5.15 0.65 -31.70
CA SER A 535 3.83 0.60 -32.32
C SER A 535 3.77 1.37 -33.65
N ARG A 536 4.50 2.47 -33.80
CA ARG A 536 4.54 3.22 -35.08
C ARG A 536 5.40 2.54 -36.16
N LEU A 537 6.43 1.81 -35.74
CA LEU A 537 7.33 1.05 -36.65
C LEU A 537 6.78 -0.32 -37.09
N THR A 538 5.74 -0.82 -36.46
CA THR A 538 5.14 -2.13 -36.71
C THR A 538 3.69 -2.00 -37.22
N PRO A 539 3.09 -3.06 -37.82
CA PRO A 539 1.75 -2.99 -38.38
C PRO A 539 0.68 -2.50 -37.38
N ALA A 540 -0.33 -1.79 -37.91
CA ALA A 540 -1.47 -1.33 -37.10
C ALA A 540 -2.24 -2.52 -36.50
N PRO A 541 -2.94 -2.35 -35.36
CA PRO A 541 -3.83 -3.37 -34.85
C PRO A 541 -4.94 -3.72 -35.85
N PRO A 542 -5.49 -4.95 -35.81
CA PRO A 542 -6.66 -5.33 -36.62
C PRO A 542 -7.82 -4.37 -36.40
N GLN A 543 -8.67 -4.17 -37.45
CA GLN A 543 -9.76 -3.22 -37.43
C GLN A 543 -10.73 -3.46 -36.26
N HIS A 544 -11.09 -4.72 -35.97
CA HIS A 544 -11.99 -5.06 -34.87
C HIS A 544 -11.49 -4.62 -33.50
N ILE A 545 -10.17 -4.54 -33.31
CA ILE A 545 -9.54 -4.00 -32.07
C ILE A 545 -9.64 -2.48 -32.04
N GLN A 546 -9.42 -1.81 -33.16
CA GLN A 546 -9.58 -0.36 -33.24
C GLN A 546 -11.05 0.04 -32.97
N ASP A 547 -12.02 -0.70 -33.51
CA ASP A 547 -13.44 -0.52 -33.23
C ASP A 547 -13.80 -0.81 -31.76
N LEU A 548 -13.12 -1.78 -31.12
CA LEU A 548 -13.27 -2.05 -29.70
C LEU A 548 -12.86 -0.84 -28.87
N VAL A 549 -11.70 -0.22 -29.17
CA VAL A 549 -11.20 0.98 -28.49
C VAL A 549 -12.18 2.15 -28.61
N GLU A 550 -12.83 2.32 -29.78
CA GLU A 550 -13.86 3.33 -29.94
C GLU A 550 -15.10 3.02 -29.10
N ARG A 551 -15.63 1.80 -29.20
CA ARG A 551 -16.83 1.39 -28.47
C ARG A 551 -16.74 1.52 -26.96
N ILE A 552 -15.57 1.26 -26.35
CA ILE A 552 -15.43 1.41 -24.90
C ILE A 552 -15.50 2.86 -24.45
N ARG A 553 -15.20 3.82 -25.33
CA ARG A 553 -15.24 5.27 -25.05
C ARG A 553 -16.61 5.91 -25.27
N ILE A 554 -17.46 5.34 -26.13
CA ILE A 554 -18.79 5.88 -26.42
C ILE A 554 -19.72 5.61 -25.22
N PRO A 555 -20.37 6.62 -24.61
CA PRO A 555 -21.36 6.41 -23.56
C PRO A 555 -22.54 5.58 -24.06
N ARG A 556 -23.11 4.70 -23.23
CA ARG A 556 -24.36 4.00 -23.60
C ARG A 556 -25.49 5.02 -23.68
N GLY A 557 -26.25 4.99 -24.78
CA GLY A 557 -27.37 5.91 -25.03
C GLY A 557 -26.97 7.28 -25.58
N ALA A 558 -25.69 7.50 -25.91
CA ALA A 558 -25.31 8.60 -26.79
C ALA A 558 -25.90 8.29 -28.19
N GLY A 559 -26.80 9.11 -28.67
CA GLY A 559 -27.21 9.13 -30.08
C GLY A 559 -26.01 9.51 -30.96
N ASP A 560 -26.21 9.46 -32.30
CA ASP A 560 -25.21 9.92 -33.26
C ASP A 560 -24.78 11.34 -32.89
N ALA A 561 -23.46 11.59 -32.90
CA ALA A 561 -22.92 12.92 -32.66
C ALA A 561 -23.53 13.88 -33.71
N GLN A 562 -24.34 14.82 -33.28
CA GLN A 562 -24.78 15.89 -34.15
C GLN A 562 -23.54 16.77 -34.39
N GLY A 563 -23.03 16.77 -35.63
CA GLY A 563 -22.01 17.70 -36.06
C GLY A 563 -22.56 19.13 -35.91
N HIS A 564 -21.90 19.94 -35.10
CA HIS A 564 -22.11 21.38 -35.03
C HIS A 564 -21.27 22.07 -36.11
#